data_161b2037e50116da4a8b08673cea5f5b
#
_entry.id   161b2037e50116da4a8b08673cea5f5b
#
_cell.length_a   1.000
_cell.length_b   1.000
_cell.length_c   1.000
_cell.angle_alpha   90.00
_cell.angle_beta   90.00
_cell.angle_gamma   90.00
#
_symmetry.space_group_name_H-M   'P 1'
#
loop_
_entity.id
_entity.type
_entity.pdbx_description
1 polymer ?
#
loop_
_entity_poly.entity_id
_entity_poly.type
_entity_poly.pdbx_seq_one_letter_code
_entity_poly.pdbx_strand_id
1 'polypeptide(L)'
;MKERKKIKVLFRLRSIEMGGVPRVVLDLLRNLPKEKFDLTLMLNLYQGELVSEIPEDIKLIVVEKGREQMSKNPFIQKIQLVMRRIRLEIYKQFPSLLYALKVKEDYDIEVSPGYAEFEMVLNSPNKKSKKVGWFHTDVSYDNNKSRVMKRINLMKKFDWMIFGAKQTRQVIEDIYGVSYPKSSVIYNVIKLSESRSKANAFEVDYPIRPVFSSMGRLHSRKGYSALMRVHKRLLDNGLKHSVAVIGGGSEMENLKKQRKELGVEETFMLLDSQKNPWPYIKASDYFVMPSESESYPLTIGEVMGLEKPIISTNVGGIPEMIEDGVDGVLVDCNEDAIYEAMKQFLTDKNLVDRITQGTKNADEKFDEKKIYQQITEVFENVLKN
;
A
#
# COMPACT_ATOMS: atom_id res chain seq x y z
N MET A 1 -32.21 0.26 -27.68
CA MET A 1 -30.73 0.45 -27.56
C MET A 1 -30.11 -0.94 -27.32
N LYS A 2 -29.16 -1.42 -28.14
CA LYS A 2 -28.45 -2.67 -27.84
C LYS A 2 -27.66 -2.43 -26.55
N GLU A 3 -27.89 -3.24 -25.52
CA GLU A 3 -27.04 -3.24 -24.32
C GLU A 3 -25.57 -3.38 -24.74
N ARG A 4 -24.78 -2.41 -24.39
CA ARG A 4 -23.34 -2.43 -24.69
C ARG A 4 -22.74 -3.55 -23.84
N LYS A 5 -22.18 -4.59 -24.46
CA LYS A 5 -21.57 -5.71 -23.74
C LYS A 5 -20.50 -5.18 -22.77
N LYS A 6 -20.62 -5.52 -21.49
CA LYS A 6 -19.65 -5.13 -20.47
C LYS A 6 -18.29 -5.73 -20.75
N ILE A 7 -17.23 -4.99 -20.44
CA ILE A 7 -15.84 -5.45 -20.50
C ILE A 7 -15.60 -6.38 -19.30
N LYS A 8 -15.21 -7.62 -19.55
CA LYS A 8 -14.90 -8.60 -18.51
C LYS A 8 -13.46 -8.41 -18.03
N VAL A 9 -13.27 -8.09 -16.75
CA VAL A 9 -11.97 -7.83 -16.14
C VAL A 9 -11.70 -8.82 -15.01
N LEU A 10 -10.56 -9.53 -15.09
CA LEU A 10 -10.08 -10.44 -14.06
C LEU A 10 -8.91 -9.81 -13.30
N PHE A 11 -9.12 -9.52 -12.02
CA PHE A 11 -8.03 -9.17 -11.10
C PHE A 11 -7.49 -10.43 -10.43
N ARG A 12 -6.17 -10.65 -10.49
CA ARG A 12 -5.56 -11.82 -9.86
C ARG A 12 -4.65 -11.40 -8.71
N LEU A 13 -4.91 -11.93 -7.52
CA LEU A 13 -4.10 -11.75 -6.32
C LEU A 13 -3.67 -13.10 -5.74
N ARG A 14 -2.54 -13.12 -5.04
CA ARG A 14 -2.13 -14.29 -4.26
C ARG A 14 -3.10 -14.56 -3.12
N SER A 15 -3.36 -13.57 -2.31
CA SER A 15 -4.22 -13.58 -1.13
C SER A 15 -4.66 -12.15 -0.84
N ILE A 16 -5.53 -11.95 0.14
CA ILE A 16 -6.07 -10.62 0.47
C ILE A 16 -5.72 -10.25 1.93
N GLU A 17 -4.43 -10.29 2.22
CA GLU A 17 -3.87 -9.92 3.51
C GLU A 17 -3.79 -8.39 3.66
N MET A 18 -3.68 -7.90 4.91
CA MET A 18 -3.53 -6.48 5.18
C MET A 18 -2.33 -5.89 4.44
N GLY A 19 -2.58 -4.90 3.57
CA GLY A 19 -1.56 -4.26 2.75
C GLY A 19 -2.12 -3.30 1.70
N GLY A 20 -1.25 -2.47 1.09
CA GLY A 20 -1.66 -1.46 0.12
C GLY A 20 -2.31 -2.04 -1.13
N VAL A 21 -1.69 -3.03 -1.78
CA VAL A 21 -2.20 -3.61 -3.03
C VAL A 21 -3.57 -4.26 -2.87
N PRO A 22 -3.84 -5.13 -1.85
CA PRO A 22 -5.18 -5.67 -1.63
C PRO A 22 -6.23 -4.59 -1.38
N ARG A 23 -5.93 -3.53 -0.64
CA ARG A 23 -6.85 -2.40 -0.42
C ARG A 23 -7.18 -1.68 -1.72
N VAL A 24 -6.18 -1.37 -2.54
CA VAL A 24 -6.40 -0.76 -3.87
C VAL A 24 -7.32 -1.63 -4.72
N VAL A 25 -7.10 -2.94 -4.76
CA VAL A 25 -7.96 -3.85 -5.54
C VAL A 25 -9.40 -3.85 -5.00
N LEU A 26 -9.61 -3.93 -3.69
CA LEU A 26 -10.95 -3.86 -3.09
C LEU A 26 -11.66 -2.56 -3.44
N ASP A 27 -10.94 -1.44 -3.41
CA ASP A 27 -11.49 -0.14 -3.79
C ASP A 27 -11.89 -0.10 -5.27
N LEU A 28 -11.08 -0.66 -6.15
CA LEU A 28 -11.43 -0.78 -7.57
C LEU A 28 -12.67 -1.65 -7.79
N LEU A 29 -12.75 -2.80 -7.12
CA LEU A 29 -13.89 -3.70 -7.22
C LEU A 29 -15.20 -3.05 -6.74
N ARG A 30 -15.13 -2.13 -5.77
CA ARG A 30 -16.30 -1.40 -5.24
C ARG A 30 -16.73 -0.25 -6.15
N ASN A 31 -15.79 0.47 -6.76
CA ASN A 31 -16.02 1.81 -7.30
C ASN A 31 -15.84 1.93 -8.83
N LEU A 32 -15.27 0.95 -9.51
CA LEU A 32 -15.26 0.98 -10.98
C LEU A 32 -16.68 0.87 -11.53
N PRO A 33 -17.02 1.58 -12.64
CA PRO A 33 -18.37 1.64 -13.21
C PRO A 33 -18.90 0.26 -13.60
N LYS A 34 -19.85 -0.29 -12.84
CA LYS A 34 -20.43 -1.63 -13.05
C LYS A 34 -21.31 -1.74 -14.30
N GLU A 35 -21.74 -0.61 -14.84
CA GLU A 35 -22.41 -0.53 -16.13
C GLU A 35 -21.44 -0.76 -17.31
N LYS A 36 -20.13 -0.51 -17.11
CA LYS A 36 -19.09 -0.71 -18.12
C LYS A 36 -18.34 -2.03 -17.95
N PHE A 37 -18.12 -2.44 -16.70
CA PHE A 37 -17.25 -3.56 -16.35
C PHE A 37 -17.99 -4.70 -15.65
N ASP A 38 -17.63 -5.94 -16.01
CA ASP A 38 -17.94 -7.16 -15.28
C ASP A 38 -16.66 -7.61 -14.57
N LEU A 39 -16.60 -7.35 -13.25
CA LEU A 39 -15.39 -7.50 -12.46
C LEU A 39 -15.34 -8.86 -11.76
N THR A 40 -14.21 -9.54 -11.86
CA THR A 40 -13.94 -10.81 -11.18
C THR A 40 -12.66 -10.70 -10.37
N LEU A 41 -12.67 -11.18 -9.13
CA LEU A 41 -11.49 -11.34 -8.31
C LEU A 41 -11.08 -12.83 -8.28
N MET A 42 -9.82 -13.11 -8.59
CA MET A 42 -9.24 -14.45 -8.46
C MET A 42 -8.18 -14.45 -7.36
N LEU A 43 -8.39 -15.28 -6.34
CA LEU A 43 -7.43 -15.47 -5.25
C LEU A 43 -6.73 -16.82 -5.40
N ASN A 44 -5.40 -16.82 -5.44
CA ASN A 44 -4.63 -18.08 -5.41
C ASN A 44 -4.84 -18.79 -4.06
N LEU A 45 -4.99 -18.04 -2.96
CA LEU A 45 -5.28 -18.53 -1.62
C LEU A 45 -6.42 -17.71 -1.01
N TYR A 46 -7.47 -18.36 -0.56
CA TYR A 46 -8.57 -17.72 0.19
C TYR A 46 -8.13 -17.50 1.63
N GLN A 47 -7.33 -16.49 1.86
CA GLN A 47 -6.82 -16.10 3.19
C GLN A 47 -6.48 -14.62 3.25
N GLY A 48 -6.47 -14.09 4.46
CA GLY A 48 -6.10 -12.71 4.79
C GLY A 48 -7.22 -11.99 5.53
N GLU A 49 -6.86 -10.96 6.25
CA GLU A 49 -7.74 -10.20 7.13
C GLU A 49 -8.84 -9.45 6.36
N LEU A 50 -8.60 -9.16 5.08
CA LEU A 50 -9.53 -8.39 4.25
C LEU A 50 -10.52 -9.29 3.48
N VAL A 51 -10.56 -10.60 3.73
CA VAL A 51 -11.50 -11.52 3.06
C VAL A 51 -12.96 -11.10 3.26
N SER A 52 -13.32 -10.63 4.46
CA SER A 52 -14.67 -10.16 4.78
C SER A 52 -15.06 -8.83 4.11
N GLU A 53 -14.08 -8.15 3.49
CA GLU A 53 -14.30 -6.89 2.81
C GLU A 53 -14.52 -7.03 1.29
N ILE A 54 -14.44 -8.27 0.76
CA ILE A 54 -14.74 -8.54 -0.66
C ILE A 54 -16.21 -8.25 -0.91
N PRO A 55 -16.56 -7.39 -1.90
CA PRO A 55 -17.95 -7.09 -2.19
C PRO A 55 -18.74 -8.34 -2.64
N GLU A 56 -19.94 -8.51 -2.13
CA GLU A 56 -20.79 -9.69 -2.40
C GLU A 56 -21.21 -9.81 -3.86
N ASP A 57 -21.29 -8.69 -4.56
CA ASP A 57 -21.69 -8.61 -5.96
C ASP A 57 -20.55 -8.86 -6.96
N ILE A 58 -19.33 -9.11 -6.46
CA ILE A 58 -18.16 -9.44 -7.28
C ILE A 58 -18.00 -10.95 -7.41
N LYS A 59 -17.84 -11.42 -8.63
CA LYS A 59 -17.51 -12.82 -8.88
C LYS A 59 -16.16 -13.16 -8.27
N LEU A 60 -16.13 -14.15 -7.36
CA LEU A 60 -14.92 -14.61 -6.70
C LEU A 60 -14.51 -16.00 -7.21
N ILE A 61 -13.27 -16.11 -7.70
CA ILE A 61 -12.63 -17.37 -8.06
C ILE A 61 -11.58 -17.72 -7.01
N VAL A 62 -11.73 -18.85 -6.34
CA VAL A 62 -10.78 -19.34 -5.36
C VAL A 62 -10.04 -20.55 -5.92
N VAL A 63 -8.71 -20.44 -6.03
CA VAL A 63 -7.87 -21.56 -6.49
C VAL A 63 -7.70 -22.58 -5.40
N GLU A 64 -7.26 -22.17 -4.20
CA GLU A 64 -7.01 -23.04 -3.05
C GLU A 64 -7.50 -22.41 -1.72
N LYS A 65 -7.89 -23.28 -0.78
CA LYS A 65 -8.31 -22.88 0.56
C LYS A 65 -7.18 -22.21 1.34
N GLY A 66 -7.52 -21.25 2.17
CA GLY A 66 -6.63 -20.64 3.16
C GLY A 66 -6.31 -21.62 4.30
N ARG A 67 -5.30 -21.27 5.11
CA ARG A 67 -4.89 -22.10 6.25
C ARG A 67 -6.00 -22.21 7.31
N GLU A 68 -6.79 -21.17 7.48
CA GLU A 68 -7.89 -21.09 8.45
C GLU A 68 -9.04 -22.04 8.11
N GLN A 69 -9.18 -22.40 6.83
CA GLN A 69 -10.19 -23.35 6.34
C GLN A 69 -9.72 -24.80 6.35
N MET A 70 -8.52 -25.06 6.85
CA MET A 70 -7.93 -26.41 6.94
C MET A 70 -8.25 -27.06 8.29
N SER A 71 -7.94 -28.36 8.39
CA SER A 71 -8.10 -29.11 9.63
C SER A 71 -7.33 -28.49 10.79
N LYS A 72 -7.94 -28.45 11.98
CA LYS A 72 -7.27 -28.04 13.22
C LYS A 72 -6.27 -29.10 13.74
N ASN A 73 -6.36 -30.35 13.24
CA ASN A 73 -5.39 -31.40 13.58
C ASN A 73 -4.06 -31.10 12.86
N PRO A 74 -2.93 -30.93 13.58
CA PRO A 74 -1.65 -30.49 13.01
C PRO A 74 -1.11 -31.43 11.93
N PHE A 75 -1.31 -32.75 12.10
CA PHE A 75 -0.83 -33.75 11.12
C PHE A 75 -1.64 -33.66 9.82
N ILE A 76 -2.97 -33.63 9.91
CA ILE A 76 -3.85 -33.48 8.74
C ILE A 76 -3.59 -32.15 8.06
N GLN A 77 -3.44 -31.06 8.83
CA GLN A 77 -3.13 -29.72 8.29
C GLN A 77 -1.82 -29.73 7.50
N LYS A 78 -0.78 -30.41 8.01
CA LYS A 78 0.51 -30.54 7.31
C LYS A 78 0.35 -31.24 5.96
N ILE A 79 -0.42 -32.33 5.91
CA ILE A 79 -0.73 -33.04 4.65
C ILE A 79 -1.47 -32.11 3.69
N GLN A 80 -2.51 -31.42 4.16
CA GLN A 80 -3.29 -30.47 3.35
C GLN A 80 -2.41 -29.33 2.80
N LEU A 81 -1.47 -28.82 3.57
CA LEU A 81 -0.52 -27.79 3.13
C LEU A 81 0.42 -28.30 2.02
N VAL A 82 0.91 -29.55 2.15
CA VAL A 82 1.75 -30.17 1.12
C VAL A 82 0.94 -30.37 -0.16
N MET A 83 -0.25 -30.95 -0.06
CA MET A 83 -1.14 -31.16 -1.21
C MET A 83 -1.50 -29.83 -1.91
N ARG A 84 -1.81 -28.78 -1.13
CA ARG A 84 -2.03 -27.42 -1.65
C ARG A 84 -0.82 -26.91 -2.43
N ARG A 85 0.39 -27.06 -1.88
CA ARG A 85 1.63 -26.64 -2.55
C ARG A 85 1.83 -27.38 -3.88
N ILE A 86 1.60 -28.68 -3.90
CA ILE A 86 1.67 -29.50 -5.12
C ILE A 86 0.66 -29.00 -6.16
N ARG A 87 -0.62 -28.79 -5.78
CA ARG A 87 -1.64 -28.31 -6.73
C ARG A 87 -1.32 -26.93 -7.27
N LEU A 88 -0.85 -26.00 -6.43
CA LEU A 88 -0.44 -24.67 -6.88
C LEU A 88 0.73 -24.73 -7.86
N GLU A 89 1.70 -25.64 -7.64
CA GLU A 89 2.80 -25.83 -8.57
C GLU A 89 2.32 -26.46 -9.91
N ILE A 90 1.40 -27.43 -9.85
CA ILE A 90 0.77 -28.00 -11.06
C ILE A 90 0.05 -26.89 -11.86
N TYR A 91 -0.72 -26.04 -11.20
CA TYR A 91 -1.43 -24.94 -11.87
C TYR A 91 -0.48 -23.88 -12.44
N LYS A 92 0.68 -23.70 -11.82
CA LYS A 92 1.74 -22.81 -12.34
C LYS A 92 2.37 -23.40 -13.61
N GLN A 93 2.64 -24.69 -13.63
CA GLN A 93 3.22 -25.40 -14.78
C GLN A 93 2.18 -25.60 -15.92
N PHE A 94 0.94 -25.80 -15.57
CA PHE A 94 -0.16 -26.07 -16.50
C PHE A 94 -1.32 -25.06 -16.34
N PRO A 95 -1.13 -23.79 -16.75
CA PRO A 95 -2.15 -22.74 -16.59
C PRO A 95 -3.49 -23.10 -17.28
N SER A 96 -3.46 -23.82 -18.40
CA SER A 96 -4.68 -24.26 -19.11
C SER A 96 -5.55 -25.16 -18.23
N LEU A 97 -4.96 -26.00 -17.40
CA LEU A 97 -5.70 -26.84 -16.44
C LEU A 97 -6.39 -25.98 -15.37
N LEU A 98 -5.70 -24.95 -14.85
CA LEU A 98 -6.29 -24.03 -13.90
C LEU A 98 -7.50 -23.31 -14.50
N TYR A 99 -7.37 -22.82 -15.75
CA TYR A 99 -8.45 -22.10 -16.42
C TYR A 99 -9.63 -23.01 -16.71
N ALA A 100 -9.40 -24.24 -17.20
CA ALA A 100 -10.45 -25.22 -17.47
C ALA A 100 -11.22 -25.63 -16.20
N LEU A 101 -10.52 -25.77 -15.07
CA LEU A 101 -11.14 -26.28 -13.83
C LEU A 101 -11.77 -25.18 -12.97
N LYS A 102 -11.15 -23.99 -12.93
CA LYS A 102 -11.50 -22.92 -11.97
C LYS A 102 -12.07 -21.67 -12.63
N VAL A 103 -11.48 -21.20 -13.72
CA VAL A 103 -11.86 -19.91 -14.33
C VAL A 103 -13.09 -20.10 -15.22
N LYS A 104 -13.06 -21.07 -16.15
CA LYS A 104 -14.19 -21.55 -16.98
C LYS A 104 -14.81 -20.51 -17.92
N GLU A 105 -14.17 -19.37 -18.12
CA GLU A 105 -14.59 -18.31 -19.03
C GLU A 105 -13.43 -17.48 -19.53
N ASP A 106 -13.67 -16.71 -20.60
CA ASP A 106 -12.72 -15.77 -21.15
C ASP A 106 -12.96 -14.38 -20.60
N TYR A 107 -11.88 -13.64 -20.40
CA TYR A 107 -11.84 -12.23 -19.98
C TYR A 107 -11.28 -11.37 -21.10
N ASP A 108 -11.76 -10.14 -21.20
CA ASP A 108 -11.22 -9.16 -22.14
C ASP A 108 -9.91 -8.58 -21.63
N ILE A 109 -9.81 -8.39 -20.28
CA ILE A 109 -8.62 -7.87 -19.60
C ILE A 109 -8.29 -8.77 -18.41
N GLU A 110 -7.01 -9.11 -18.26
CA GLU A 110 -6.47 -9.76 -17.07
C GLU A 110 -5.45 -8.84 -16.41
N VAL A 111 -5.72 -8.46 -15.16
CA VAL A 111 -4.93 -7.50 -14.39
C VAL A 111 -4.08 -8.22 -13.35
N SER A 112 -2.79 -7.90 -13.33
CA SER A 112 -1.89 -8.25 -12.24
C SER A 112 -1.66 -6.99 -11.36
N PRO A 113 -2.32 -6.87 -10.21
CA PRO A 113 -2.20 -5.69 -9.36
C PRO A 113 -0.86 -5.56 -8.64
N GLY A 114 0.02 -6.54 -8.77
CA GLY A 114 1.35 -6.55 -8.17
C GLY A 114 2.28 -7.53 -8.87
N TYR A 115 3.57 -7.35 -8.68
CA TYR A 115 4.60 -8.14 -9.36
C TYR A 115 4.60 -9.65 -8.98
N ALA A 116 3.97 -10.01 -7.89
CA ALA A 116 3.90 -11.41 -7.44
C ALA A 116 3.14 -12.30 -8.41
N GLU A 117 2.16 -11.73 -9.13
CA GLU A 117 1.29 -12.43 -10.07
C GLU A 117 1.67 -12.23 -11.54
N PHE A 118 2.71 -11.44 -11.86
CA PHE A 118 3.09 -11.13 -13.25
C PHE A 118 3.26 -12.38 -14.11
N GLU A 119 4.06 -13.35 -13.65
CA GLU A 119 4.28 -14.59 -14.42
C GLU A 119 2.97 -15.34 -14.65
N MET A 120 2.09 -15.39 -13.66
CA MET A 120 0.84 -16.15 -13.75
C MET A 120 -0.18 -15.50 -14.68
N VAL A 121 -0.25 -14.17 -14.70
CA VAL A 121 -1.12 -13.42 -15.62
C VAL A 121 -0.58 -13.49 -17.05
N LEU A 122 0.73 -13.32 -17.24
CA LEU A 122 1.36 -13.42 -18.56
C LEU A 122 1.27 -14.82 -19.17
N ASN A 123 1.27 -15.87 -18.34
CA ASN A 123 1.13 -17.28 -18.77
C ASN A 123 -0.33 -17.74 -18.88
N SER A 124 -1.29 -16.83 -18.77
CA SER A 124 -2.71 -17.15 -19.01
C SER A 124 -2.90 -17.80 -20.39
N PRO A 125 -3.70 -18.89 -20.49
CA PRO A 125 -4.03 -19.53 -21.75
C PRO A 125 -4.98 -18.68 -22.61
N ASN A 126 -5.67 -17.69 -22.03
CA ASN A 126 -6.51 -16.77 -22.78
C ASN A 126 -5.64 -15.77 -23.54
N LYS A 127 -5.28 -16.12 -24.78
CA LYS A 127 -4.44 -15.32 -25.66
C LYS A 127 -5.14 -14.09 -26.27
N LYS A 128 -6.46 -14.02 -26.13
CA LYS A 128 -7.25 -12.88 -26.63
C LYS A 128 -7.33 -11.75 -25.61
N SER A 129 -7.18 -12.05 -24.30
CA SER A 129 -7.23 -11.02 -23.28
C SER A 129 -5.99 -10.12 -23.31
N LYS A 130 -6.21 -8.84 -23.08
CA LYS A 130 -5.14 -7.87 -22.83
C LYS A 130 -4.59 -8.03 -21.43
N LYS A 131 -3.28 -7.97 -21.28
CA LYS A 131 -2.59 -8.11 -19.99
C LYS A 131 -2.21 -6.74 -19.46
N VAL A 132 -2.74 -6.36 -18.31
CA VAL A 132 -2.43 -5.12 -17.63
C VAL A 132 -1.65 -5.43 -16.36
N GLY A 133 -0.44 -4.90 -16.27
CA GLY A 133 0.40 -5.00 -15.07
C GLY A 133 0.33 -3.71 -14.25
N TRP A 134 0.29 -3.84 -12.93
CA TRP A 134 0.37 -2.69 -12.03
C TRP A 134 1.56 -2.82 -11.09
N PHE A 135 2.38 -1.77 -11.02
CA PHE A 135 3.63 -1.79 -10.28
C PHE A 135 3.66 -0.72 -9.20
N HIS A 136 3.77 -1.15 -7.93
CA HIS A 136 3.69 -0.30 -6.75
C HIS A 136 4.96 -0.32 -5.90
N THR A 137 6.09 -0.82 -6.43
CA THR A 137 7.29 -1.06 -5.61
C THR A 137 8.41 -0.13 -6.04
N ASP A 138 9.02 0.54 -5.07
CA ASP A 138 10.28 1.22 -5.30
C ASP A 138 11.40 0.16 -5.46
N VAL A 139 12.03 0.14 -6.63
CA VAL A 139 13.09 -0.82 -6.97
C VAL A 139 14.48 -0.32 -6.56
N SER A 140 14.65 0.95 -6.24
CA SER A 140 15.93 1.52 -5.83
C SER A 140 16.47 0.87 -4.55
N TYR A 141 15.55 0.40 -3.70
CA TYR A 141 15.87 -0.24 -2.42
C TYR A 141 16.07 -1.77 -2.52
N ASP A 142 15.84 -2.39 -3.68
CA ASP A 142 16.05 -3.84 -3.85
C ASP A 142 17.48 -4.14 -4.32
N ASN A 143 18.34 -4.52 -3.38
CA ASN A 143 19.76 -4.83 -3.63
C ASN A 143 19.97 -6.04 -4.56
N ASN A 144 18.92 -6.83 -4.86
CA ASN A 144 19.04 -7.98 -5.75
C ASN A 144 18.75 -7.58 -7.20
N LYS A 145 19.79 -7.07 -7.89
CA LYS A 145 19.70 -6.64 -9.30
C LYS A 145 19.11 -7.72 -10.23
N SER A 146 19.47 -8.99 -10.04
CA SER A 146 18.94 -10.10 -10.85
C SER A 146 17.42 -10.24 -10.70
N ARG A 147 16.91 -10.14 -9.46
CA ARG A 147 15.48 -10.18 -9.17
C ARG A 147 14.75 -8.98 -9.77
N VAL A 148 15.32 -7.79 -9.68
CA VAL A 148 14.75 -6.58 -10.29
C VAL A 148 14.72 -6.71 -11.81
N MET A 149 15.82 -7.13 -12.45
CA MET A 149 15.86 -7.36 -13.89
C MET A 149 14.84 -8.39 -14.37
N LYS A 150 14.62 -9.46 -13.60
CA LYS A 150 13.57 -10.44 -13.92
C LYS A 150 12.18 -9.77 -13.94
N ARG A 151 11.87 -8.92 -12.97
CA ARG A 151 10.60 -8.16 -12.90
C ARG A 151 10.46 -7.22 -14.09
N ILE A 152 11.51 -6.44 -14.39
CA ILE A 152 11.55 -5.51 -15.54
C ILE A 152 11.28 -6.26 -16.85
N ASN A 153 11.92 -7.42 -17.06
CA ASN A 153 11.70 -8.23 -18.25
C ASN A 153 10.29 -8.80 -18.35
N LEU A 154 9.62 -9.06 -17.23
CA LEU A 154 8.20 -9.44 -17.22
C LEU A 154 7.32 -8.24 -17.57
N MET A 155 7.60 -7.06 -16.99
CA MET A 155 6.82 -5.84 -17.22
C MET A 155 6.76 -5.47 -18.71
N LYS A 156 7.84 -5.67 -19.48
CA LYS A 156 7.89 -5.45 -20.93
C LYS A 156 6.91 -6.30 -21.75
N LYS A 157 6.40 -7.39 -21.17
CA LYS A 157 5.50 -8.33 -21.86
C LYS A 157 4.02 -8.00 -21.68
N PHE A 158 3.67 -7.04 -20.84
CA PHE A 158 2.31 -6.58 -20.66
C PHE A 158 1.87 -5.69 -21.83
N ASP A 159 0.59 -5.75 -22.19
CA ASP A 159 -0.01 -4.85 -23.19
C ASP A 159 -0.06 -3.41 -22.67
N TRP A 160 -0.18 -3.23 -21.35
CA TRP A 160 -0.14 -1.95 -20.67
C TRP A 160 0.43 -2.07 -19.25
N MET A 161 1.26 -1.13 -18.84
CA MET A 161 1.78 -1.03 -17.47
C MET A 161 1.22 0.19 -16.77
N ILE A 162 0.75 0.02 -15.53
CA ILE A 162 0.39 1.11 -14.64
C ILE A 162 1.45 1.22 -13.56
N PHE A 163 1.99 2.41 -13.36
CA PHE A 163 2.93 2.73 -12.28
C PHE A 163 2.21 3.52 -11.18
N GLY A 164 2.40 3.14 -9.93
CA GLY A 164 1.76 3.79 -8.77
C GLY A 164 2.35 5.16 -8.40
N ALA A 165 3.49 5.55 -8.99
CA ALA A 165 4.13 6.86 -8.85
C ALA A 165 5.00 7.17 -10.06
N LYS A 166 5.22 8.45 -10.38
CA LYS A 166 6.15 8.91 -11.44
C LYS A 166 7.57 8.47 -11.13
N GLN A 167 8.00 8.68 -9.90
CA GLN A 167 9.33 8.29 -9.41
C GLN A 167 9.58 6.80 -9.60
N THR A 168 8.60 5.93 -9.33
CA THR A 168 8.75 4.48 -9.51
C THR A 168 9.05 4.12 -10.97
N ARG A 169 8.39 4.79 -11.92
CA ARG A 169 8.67 4.64 -13.35
C ARG A 169 10.04 5.21 -13.72
N GLN A 170 10.34 6.43 -13.29
CA GLN A 170 11.57 7.15 -13.60
C GLN A 170 12.81 6.40 -13.12
N VAL A 171 12.80 5.89 -11.89
CA VAL A 171 13.91 5.09 -11.33
C VAL A 171 14.20 3.85 -12.18
N ILE A 172 13.17 3.18 -12.69
CA ILE A 172 13.36 2.01 -13.55
C ILE A 172 13.97 2.44 -14.90
N GLU A 173 13.47 3.52 -15.49
CA GLU A 173 13.95 4.05 -16.78
C GLU A 173 15.41 4.50 -16.65
N ASP A 174 15.76 5.23 -15.59
CA ASP A 174 17.11 5.79 -15.39
C ASP A 174 18.15 4.72 -15.03
N ILE A 175 17.84 3.84 -14.06
CA ILE A 175 18.82 2.86 -13.56
C ILE A 175 19.02 1.70 -14.55
N TYR A 176 17.96 1.30 -15.26
CA TYR A 176 17.97 0.10 -16.11
C TYR A 176 17.91 0.40 -17.61
N GLY A 177 17.83 1.67 -18.02
CA GLY A 177 17.81 2.08 -19.42
C GLY A 177 16.60 1.52 -20.19
N VAL A 178 15.44 1.44 -19.55
CA VAL A 178 14.25 0.78 -20.07
C VAL A 178 13.14 1.80 -20.27
N SER A 179 12.46 1.80 -21.40
CA SER A 179 11.29 2.65 -21.64
C SER A 179 10.01 1.83 -21.68
N TYR A 180 8.92 2.45 -21.19
CA TYR A 180 7.57 1.87 -21.19
C TYR A 180 6.58 2.76 -21.93
N PRO A 181 6.61 2.78 -23.29
CA PRO A 181 5.73 3.64 -24.10
C PRO A 181 4.23 3.31 -23.92
N LYS A 182 3.91 2.05 -23.62
CA LYS A 182 2.55 1.60 -23.30
C LYS A 182 2.36 1.57 -21.77
N SER A 183 2.34 2.74 -21.16
CA SER A 183 2.15 2.85 -19.71
C SER A 183 1.45 4.14 -19.30
N SER A 184 0.92 4.12 -18.10
CA SER A 184 0.37 5.29 -17.40
C SER A 184 0.91 5.35 -15.97
N VAL A 185 0.99 6.55 -15.43
CA VAL A 185 1.13 6.74 -13.98
C VAL A 185 -0.27 6.99 -13.43
N ILE A 186 -0.73 6.12 -12.54
CA ILE A 186 -2.01 6.25 -11.85
C ILE A 186 -1.78 6.01 -10.38
N TYR A 187 -2.00 7.02 -9.58
CA TYR A 187 -1.80 6.98 -8.14
C TYR A 187 -2.81 6.06 -7.46
N ASN A 188 -2.46 5.60 -6.27
CA ASN A 188 -3.40 4.83 -5.45
C ASN A 188 -4.55 5.73 -4.98
N VAL A 189 -5.76 5.17 -4.95
CA VAL A 189 -6.92 5.84 -4.38
C VAL A 189 -6.74 6.01 -2.87
N ILE A 190 -7.02 7.21 -2.37
CA ILE A 190 -6.99 7.53 -0.94
C ILE A 190 -8.40 7.87 -0.47
N LYS A 191 -8.92 7.12 0.49
CA LYS A 191 -10.29 7.23 0.99
C LYS A 191 -10.38 8.22 2.16
N LEU A 192 -10.34 9.53 1.86
CA LEU A 192 -10.37 10.58 2.88
C LEU A 192 -11.65 10.56 3.72
N SER A 193 -12.80 10.34 3.09
CA SER A 193 -14.10 10.26 3.79
C SER A 193 -14.15 9.08 4.78
N GLU A 194 -13.55 7.95 4.43
CA GLU A 194 -13.50 6.77 5.28
C GLU A 194 -12.59 7.00 6.50
N SER A 195 -11.39 7.54 6.29
CA SER A 195 -10.45 7.85 7.39
C SER A 195 -11.05 8.87 8.35
N ARG A 196 -11.70 9.95 7.84
CA ARG A 196 -12.41 10.95 8.65
C ARG A 196 -13.55 10.35 9.47
N SER A 197 -14.38 9.51 8.84
CA SER A 197 -15.50 8.84 9.53
C SER A 197 -14.98 7.92 10.64
N LYS A 198 -14.01 7.07 10.33
CA LYS A 198 -13.42 6.11 11.27
C LYS A 198 -12.64 6.77 12.41
N ALA A 199 -12.11 7.97 12.18
CA ALA A 199 -11.37 8.74 13.20
C ALA A 199 -12.24 9.22 14.37
N ASN A 200 -13.57 9.19 14.22
CA ASN A 200 -14.52 9.57 15.26
C ASN A 200 -15.09 8.37 16.04
N ALA A 201 -14.58 7.15 15.83
CA ALA A 201 -15.16 5.94 16.41
C ALA A 201 -14.98 5.82 17.93
N PHE A 202 -13.91 6.40 18.47
CA PHE A 202 -13.61 6.47 19.90
C PHE A 202 -12.60 7.57 20.19
N GLU A 203 -12.53 8.01 21.43
CA GLU A 203 -11.56 8.99 21.90
C GLU A 203 -10.27 8.30 22.34
N VAL A 204 -9.14 8.98 22.11
CA VAL A 204 -7.82 8.57 22.57
C VAL A 204 -7.22 9.72 23.37
N ASP A 205 -6.77 9.45 24.58
CA ASP A 205 -6.02 10.39 25.38
C ASP A 205 -4.55 9.97 25.47
N TYR A 206 -3.67 10.93 25.22
CA TYR A 206 -2.23 10.75 25.35
C TYR A 206 -1.72 11.50 26.58
N PRO A 207 -1.08 10.80 27.52
CA PRO A 207 -0.71 11.41 28.82
C PRO A 207 0.37 12.47 28.70
N ILE A 208 1.19 12.43 27.65
CA ILE A 208 2.30 13.38 27.44
C ILE A 208 2.16 14.01 26.06
N ARG A 209 2.05 15.33 26.01
CA ARG A 209 1.91 16.11 24.78
C ARG A 209 3.08 17.11 24.63
N PRO A 210 3.34 17.59 23.39
CA PRO A 210 2.70 17.17 22.13
C PRO A 210 3.06 15.74 21.68
N VAL A 211 2.24 15.13 20.81
CA VAL A 211 2.38 13.76 20.36
C VAL A 211 2.67 13.70 18.86
N PHE A 212 3.76 13.06 18.49
CA PHE A 212 3.99 12.61 17.12
C PHE A 212 3.42 11.20 16.94
N SER A 213 2.47 11.03 16.03
CA SER A 213 2.04 9.69 15.61
C SER A 213 2.82 9.22 14.40
N SER A 214 2.95 7.92 14.24
CA SER A 214 3.46 7.27 13.04
C SER A 214 2.69 5.98 12.80
N MET A 215 2.49 5.58 11.56
CA MET A 215 1.71 4.39 11.24
C MET A 215 2.34 3.58 10.11
N GLY A 216 2.44 2.26 10.31
CA GLY A 216 2.89 1.36 9.28
C GLY A 216 3.33 0.00 9.80
N ARG A 217 3.62 -0.92 8.88
CA ARG A 217 4.17 -2.24 9.26
C ARG A 217 5.54 -2.07 9.92
N LEU A 218 5.76 -2.70 11.06
CA LEU A 218 7.06 -2.65 11.74
C LEU A 218 8.08 -3.52 11.00
N HIS A 219 8.74 -2.90 10.04
CA HIS A 219 9.80 -3.45 9.22
C HIS A 219 10.98 -2.46 9.24
N SER A 220 12.23 -2.94 9.14
CA SER A 220 13.44 -2.10 9.25
C SER A 220 13.39 -0.84 8.40
N ARG A 221 13.00 -0.95 7.13
CA ARG A 221 12.91 0.19 6.20
C ARG A 221 11.87 1.25 6.55
N LYS A 222 11.05 1.05 7.59
CA LYS A 222 10.09 2.07 8.06
C LYS A 222 10.72 3.08 9.03
N GLY A 223 12.00 2.89 9.39
CA GLY A 223 12.79 3.88 10.10
C GLY A 223 12.44 4.06 11.59
N TYR A 224 11.62 3.20 12.19
CA TYR A 224 11.17 3.37 13.57
C TYR A 224 12.30 3.29 14.60
N SER A 225 13.35 2.52 14.32
CA SER A 225 14.54 2.45 15.16
C SER A 225 15.30 3.80 15.18
N ALA A 226 15.45 4.43 14.02
CA ALA A 226 16.02 5.77 13.90
C ALA A 226 15.14 6.82 14.58
N LEU A 227 13.81 6.80 14.35
CA LEU A 227 12.87 7.68 15.01
C LEU A 227 12.96 7.61 16.54
N MET A 228 13.15 6.41 17.10
CA MET A 228 13.29 6.24 18.54
C MET A 228 14.58 6.88 19.08
N ARG A 229 15.70 6.82 18.35
CA ARG A 229 16.94 7.53 18.71
C ARG A 229 16.79 9.06 18.60
N VAL A 230 16.13 9.53 17.56
CA VAL A 230 15.78 10.96 17.40
C VAL A 230 14.92 11.44 18.56
N HIS A 231 13.87 10.68 18.92
CA HIS A 231 13.02 10.97 20.06
C HIS A 231 13.82 11.10 21.37
N LYS A 232 14.69 10.12 21.67
CA LYS A 232 15.57 10.16 22.86
C LYS A 232 16.44 11.43 22.85
N ARG A 233 17.08 11.75 21.73
CA ARG A 233 17.93 12.93 21.58
C ARG A 233 17.16 14.25 21.79
N LEU A 234 15.91 14.36 21.36
CA LEU A 234 15.04 15.52 21.61
C LEU A 234 14.72 15.66 23.10
N LEU A 235 14.40 14.56 23.78
CA LEU A 235 14.15 14.55 25.23
C LEU A 235 15.39 14.97 26.02
N ASP A 236 16.56 14.47 25.63
CA ASP A 236 17.85 14.84 26.28
C ASP A 236 18.17 16.33 26.12
N ASN A 237 17.66 16.97 25.06
CA ASN A 237 17.75 18.42 24.86
C ASN A 237 16.57 19.20 25.48
N GLY A 238 15.79 18.57 26.38
CA GLY A 238 14.72 19.21 27.14
C GLY A 238 13.42 19.43 26.39
N LEU A 239 13.28 18.92 25.16
CA LEU A 239 12.08 19.07 24.34
C LEU A 239 11.08 17.95 24.70
N LYS A 240 10.20 18.22 25.68
CA LYS A 240 9.19 17.27 26.15
C LYS A 240 8.15 16.98 25.05
N HIS A 241 7.95 15.73 24.73
CA HIS A 241 6.96 15.24 23.78
C HIS A 241 6.83 13.71 23.91
N SER A 242 5.87 13.12 23.21
CA SER A 242 5.78 11.67 23.06
C SER A 242 5.66 11.24 21.61
N VAL A 243 5.90 9.96 21.36
CA VAL A 243 5.76 9.33 20.04
C VAL A 243 4.85 8.10 20.17
N ALA A 244 3.87 7.97 19.28
CA ALA A 244 2.97 6.82 19.20
C ALA A 244 3.11 6.13 17.84
N VAL A 245 3.69 4.95 17.81
CA VAL A 245 3.84 4.12 16.60
C VAL A 245 2.72 3.07 16.55
N ILE A 246 1.90 3.13 15.50
CA ILE A 246 0.75 2.27 15.29
C ILE A 246 1.09 1.23 14.22
N GLY A 247 1.14 -0.05 14.61
CA GLY A 247 1.42 -1.14 13.68
C GLY A 247 2.05 -2.36 14.31
N GLY A 248 2.05 -3.44 13.57
CA GLY A 248 2.71 -4.70 13.91
C GLY A 248 3.73 -5.10 12.84
N GLY A 249 4.59 -6.03 13.17
CA GLY A 249 5.58 -6.55 12.22
C GLY A 249 6.77 -7.23 12.89
N SER A 250 7.71 -7.66 12.05
CA SER A 250 8.89 -8.44 12.50
C SER A 250 9.83 -7.69 13.44
N GLU A 251 9.80 -6.35 13.42
CA GLU A 251 10.66 -5.51 14.26
C GLU A 251 10.09 -5.22 15.65
N MET A 252 8.88 -5.69 16.00
CA MET A 252 8.24 -5.36 17.27
C MET A 252 9.14 -5.67 18.48
N GLU A 253 9.71 -6.87 18.55
CA GLU A 253 10.54 -7.29 19.68
C GLU A 253 11.87 -6.52 19.74
N ASN A 254 12.46 -6.23 18.58
CA ASN A 254 13.67 -5.40 18.49
C ASN A 254 13.40 -3.97 18.99
N LEU A 255 12.27 -3.38 18.58
CA LEU A 255 11.86 -2.04 19.02
C LEU A 255 11.53 -1.99 20.51
N LYS A 256 10.87 -3.01 21.08
CA LYS A 256 10.65 -3.10 22.53
C LYS A 256 11.96 -3.13 23.31
N LYS A 257 12.94 -3.91 22.82
CA LYS A 257 14.26 -4.00 23.44
C LYS A 257 14.97 -2.65 23.39
N GLN A 258 15.05 -2.02 22.20
CA GLN A 258 15.67 -0.71 22.01
C GLN A 258 15.00 0.37 22.89
N ARG A 259 13.67 0.38 23.01
CA ARG A 259 12.89 1.29 23.82
C ARG A 259 13.32 1.24 25.30
N LYS A 260 13.52 0.02 25.82
CA LYS A 260 14.02 -0.20 27.18
C LYS A 260 15.48 0.24 27.35
N GLU A 261 16.34 -0.09 26.38
CA GLU A 261 17.77 0.31 26.40
C GLU A 261 17.95 1.84 26.40
N LEU A 262 17.06 2.55 25.71
CA LEU A 262 17.08 4.02 25.65
C LEU A 262 16.32 4.68 26.82
N GLY A 263 15.61 3.93 27.66
CA GLY A 263 14.84 4.47 28.79
C GLY A 263 13.69 5.39 28.37
N VAL A 264 12.98 5.06 27.29
CA VAL A 264 11.90 5.90 26.73
C VAL A 264 10.52 5.19 26.76
N GLU A 265 10.33 4.23 27.65
CA GLU A 265 9.11 3.42 27.71
C GLU A 265 7.82 4.24 27.95
N GLU A 266 7.92 5.33 28.72
CA GLU A 266 6.78 6.19 29.04
C GLU A 266 6.42 7.16 27.90
N THR A 267 7.36 7.49 27.04
CA THR A 267 7.21 8.54 26.02
C THR A 267 7.22 8.02 24.58
N PHE A 268 7.69 6.79 24.35
CA PHE A 268 7.65 6.13 23.05
C PHE A 268 6.71 4.93 23.08
N MET A 269 5.49 5.10 22.62
CA MET A 269 4.44 4.09 22.66
C MET A 269 4.46 3.21 21.40
N LEU A 270 4.45 1.88 21.59
CA LEU A 270 4.28 0.90 20.52
C LEU A 270 2.85 0.34 20.63
N LEU A 271 1.96 0.85 19.78
CA LEU A 271 0.53 0.53 19.77
C LEU A 271 0.24 -0.55 18.73
N ASP A 272 0.55 -1.77 18.96
CA ASP A 272 0.30 -2.91 18.07
C ASP A 272 -0.59 -2.65 16.83
N SER A 273 -0.85 -3.63 15.99
CA SER A 273 -1.76 -3.49 14.84
C SER A 273 -3.17 -3.16 15.30
N GLN A 274 -3.67 -2.00 14.91
CA GLN A 274 -5.03 -1.55 15.20
C GLN A 274 -5.95 -1.79 13.99
N LYS A 275 -7.15 -2.31 14.21
CA LYS A 275 -8.18 -2.41 13.16
C LYS A 275 -8.63 -1.05 12.67
N ASN A 276 -8.73 -0.10 13.58
CA ASN A 276 -9.04 1.29 13.31
C ASN A 276 -7.95 2.20 13.92
N PRO A 277 -6.94 2.61 13.15
CA PRO A 277 -5.85 3.45 13.64
C PRO A 277 -6.18 4.96 13.65
N TRP A 278 -7.23 5.38 12.96
CA TRP A 278 -7.52 6.79 12.72
C TRP A 278 -7.80 7.61 13.98
N PRO A 279 -8.50 7.10 15.03
CA PRO A 279 -8.68 7.83 16.29
C PRO A 279 -7.34 8.18 16.96
N TYR A 280 -6.36 7.30 16.90
CA TYR A 280 -5.01 7.55 17.45
C TYR A 280 -4.30 8.67 16.69
N ILE A 281 -4.38 8.67 15.35
CA ILE A 281 -3.80 9.74 14.51
C ILE A 281 -4.54 11.05 14.72
N LYS A 282 -5.88 11.03 14.77
CA LYS A 282 -6.68 12.22 15.04
C LYS A 282 -6.33 12.87 16.38
N ALA A 283 -6.10 12.06 17.41
CA ALA A 283 -5.75 12.54 18.74
C ALA A 283 -4.31 13.05 18.86
N SER A 284 -3.40 12.70 17.94
CA SER A 284 -2.02 13.23 17.93
C SER A 284 -1.96 14.68 17.44
N ASP A 285 -0.86 15.35 17.75
CA ASP A 285 -0.62 16.74 17.33
C ASP A 285 0.04 16.77 15.95
N TYR A 286 0.97 15.84 15.69
CA TYR A 286 1.78 15.76 14.48
C TYR A 286 1.86 14.33 13.96
N PHE A 287 2.26 14.20 12.69
CA PHE A 287 2.57 12.91 12.10
C PHE A 287 4.00 12.88 11.55
N VAL A 288 4.71 11.78 11.76
CA VAL A 288 6.06 11.59 11.22
C VAL A 288 6.17 10.26 10.47
N MET A 289 6.68 10.28 9.23
CA MET A 289 6.97 9.10 8.42
C MET A 289 8.46 9.03 8.12
N PRO A 290 9.24 8.29 8.91
CA PRO A 290 10.70 8.21 8.80
C PRO A 290 11.17 7.09 7.85
N SER A 291 10.36 6.74 6.86
CA SER A 291 10.61 5.59 5.97
C SER A 291 11.84 5.78 5.09
N GLU A 292 12.59 4.70 4.85
CA GLU A 292 13.74 4.68 3.94
C GLU A 292 13.32 4.43 2.47
N SER A 293 12.13 3.89 2.25
CA SER A 293 11.60 3.60 0.91
C SER A 293 10.08 3.49 0.94
N GLU A 294 9.43 4.23 0.06
CA GLU A 294 7.99 4.21 -0.19
C GLU A 294 7.74 4.35 -1.70
N SER A 295 6.63 3.78 -2.19
CA SER A 295 6.19 4.06 -3.55
C SER A 295 5.19 5.22 -3.58
N TYR A 296 4.01 5.00 -3.02
CA TYR A 296 2.96 6.01 -2.87
C TYR A 296 2.13 5.65 -1.62
N PRO A 297 2.57 6.05 -0.42
CA PRO A 297 1.97 5.59 0.83
C PRO A 297 0.60 6.21 1.07
N LEU A 298 -0.46 5.40 1.08
CA LEU A 298 -1.83 5.85 1.35
C LEU A 298 -1.94 6.67 2.63
N THR A 299 -1.16 6.30 3.64
CA THR A 299 -1.13 6.93 4.96
C THR A 299 -0.88 8.45 4.91
N ILE A 300 -0.06 8.95 3.99
CA ILE A 300 0.20 10.39 3.84
C ILE A 300 -1.09 11.14 3.52
N GLY A 301 -1.83 10.72 2.50
CA GLY A 301 -3.08 11.38 2.14
C GLY A 301 -4.17 11.20 3.21
N GLU A 302 -4.25 10.02 3.82
CA GLU A 302 -5.18 9.76 4.93
C GLU A 302 -4.92 10.68 6.13
N VAL A 303 -3.66 10.93 6.47
CA VAL A 303 -3.23 11.84 7.54
C VAL A 303 -3.50 13.30 7.16
N MET A 304 -3.24 13.71 5.91
CA MET A 304 -3.63 15.03 5.40
C MET A 304 -5.15 15.21 5.49
N GLY A 305 -5.93 14.16 5.16
CA GLY A 305 -7.38 14.16 5.32
C GLY A 305 -7.86 14.39 6.75
N LEU A 306 -7.04 14.08 7.75
CA LEU A 306 -7.27 14.38 9.16
C LEU A 306 -6.65 15.72 9.60
N GLU A 307 -6.21 16.53 8.66
CA GLU A 307 -5.62 17.87 8.89
C GLU A 307 -4.42 17.85 9.85
N LYS A 308 -3.62 16.78 9.82
CA LYS A 308 -2.42 16.68 10.66
C LYS A 308 -1.21 17.19 9.92
N PRO A 309 -0.40 18.10 10.53
CA PRO A 309 0.87 18.49 9.96
C PRO A 309 1.84 17.30 9.93
N ILE A 310 2.54 17.15 8.79
CA ILE A 310 3.33 15.97 8.45
C ILE A 310 4.80 16.33 8.31
N ILE A 311 5.66 15.51 8.92
CA ILE A 311 7.07 15.39 8.59
C ILE A 311 7.27 14.06 7.88
N SER A 312 7.93 14.04 6.74
CA SER A 312 8.25 12.80 6.03
C SER A 312 9.63 12.84 5.40
N THR A 313 10.28 11.70 5.32
CA THR A 313 11.49 11.55 4.52
C THR A 313 11.17 11.74 3.03
N ASN A 314 12.07 12.39 2.31
CA ASN A 314 11.99 12.65 0.86
C ASN A 314 12.42 11.41 0.07
N VAL A 315 11.59 10.37 0.07
CA VAL A 315 11.89 9.08 -0.59
C VAL A 315 10.74 8.62 -1.47
N GLY A 316 11.08 7.95 -2.56
CA GLY A 316 10.10 7.34 -3.47
C GLY A 316 9.09 8.34 -4.03
N GLY A 317 7.82 7.99 -4.00
CA GLY A 317 6.72 8.84 -4.48
C GLY A 317 6.17 9.83 -3.44
N ILE A 318 6.77 9.95 -2.26
CA ILE A 318 6.32 10.92 -1.22
C ILE A 318 6.37 12.38 -1.72
N PRO A 319 7.41 12.83 -2.46
CA PRO A 319 7.43 14.18 -3.03
C PRO A 319 6.33 14.48 -4.06
N GLU A 320 5.65 13.45 -4.55
CA GLU A 320 4.48 13.61 -5.42
C GLU A 320 3.19 13.83 -4.60
N MET A 321 3.26 13.63 -3.27
CA MET A 321 2.14 13.75 -2.33
C MET A 321 2.25 14.96 -1.42
N ILE A 322 3.47 15.39 -1.08
CA ILE A 322 3.75 16.50 -0.17
C ILE A 322 4.41 17.63 -0.95
N GLU A 323 3.86 18.83 -0.83
CA GLU A 323 4.50 20.07 -1.25
C GLU A 323 5.28 20.62 -0.05
N ASP A 324 6.62 20.57 -0.14
CA ASP A 324 7.50 20.91 0.97
C ASP A 324 7.29 22.34 1.46
N GLY A 325 7.14 22.49 2.79
CA GLY A 325 6.89 23.77 3.45
C GLY A 325 5.47 24.33 3.28
N VAL A 326 4.58 23.65 2.54
CA VAL A 326 3.18 24.04 2.29
C VAL A 326 2.22 23.10 3.04
N ASP A 327 2.18 21.83 2.70
CA ASP A 327 1.26 20.83 3.30
C ASP A 327 1.97 19.68 4.03
N GLY A 328 3.29 19.80 4.17
CA GLY A 328 4.17 18.94 4.94
C GLY A 328 5.60 19.44 4.91
N VAL A 329 6.48 18.78 5.63
CA VAL A 329 7.92 19.01 5.61
C VAL A 329 8.63 17.77 5.11
N LEU A 330 9.38 17.89 4.02
CA LEU A 330 10.21 16.84 3.45
C LEU A 330 11.64 16.97 3.95
N VAL A 331 12.19 15.88 4.45
CA VAL A 331 13.54 15.83 5.00
C VAL A 331 14.38 14.72 4.37
N ASP A 332 15.68 14.87 4.36
CA ASP A 332 16.58 13.80 3.99
C ASP A 332 16.39 12.58 4.89
N CYS A 333 16.61 11.38 4.33
CA CYS A 333 16.47 10.13 5.06
C CYS A 333 17.68 9.88 5.98
N ASN A 334 17.82 10.72 7.01
CA ASN A 334 18.83 10.61 8.07
C ASN A 334 18.30 11.17 9.39
N GLU A 335 18.91 10.75 10.50
CA GLU A 335 18.47 11.11 11.84
C GLU A 335 18.57 12.60 12.16
N ASP A 336 19.59 13.30 11.64
CA ASP A 336 19.78 14.72 11.90
C ASP A 336 18.69 15.57 11.23
N ALA A 337 18.33 15.24 10.00
CA ALA A 337 17.26 15.92 9.27
C ALA A 337 15.89 15.71 9.94
N ILE A 338 15.59 14.47 10.36
CA ILE A 338 14.37 14.15 11.11
C ILE A 338 14.37 14.89 12.47
N TYR A 339 15.50 14.92 13.16
CA TYR A 339 15.65 15.64 14.43
C TYR A 339 15.33 17.13 14.30
N GLU A 340 15.93 17.82 13.32
CA GLU A 340 15.72 19.25 13.14
C GLU A 340 14.27 19.57 12.76
N ALA A 341 13.64 18.77 11.90
CA ALA A 341 12.23 18.95 11.56
C ALA A 341 11.29 18.73 12.77
N MET A 342 11.49 17.66 13.54
CA MET A 342 10.70 17.42 14.75
C MET A 342 10.92 18.54 15.79
N LYS A 343 12.16 19.04 15.95
CA LYS A 343 12.47 20.18 16.81
C LYS A 343 11.73 21.44 16.35
N GLN A 344 11.72 21.73 15.05
CA GLN A 344 10.96 22.87 14.49
C GLN A 344 9.47 22.75 14.81
N PHE A 345 8.87 21.57 14.67
CA PHE A 345 7.45 21.35 15.02
C PHE A 345 7.18 21.58 16.51
N LEU A 346 8.15 21.30 17.38
CA LEU A 346 8.03 21.55 18.82
C LEU A 346 8.25 23.01 19.22
N THR A 347 8.92 23.82 18.38
CA THR A 347 9.37 25.18 18.77
C THR A 347 8.84 26.30 17.87
N ASP A 348 8.40 26.01 16.66
CA ASP A 348 7.88 26.98 15.69
C ASP A 348 6.40 26.75 15.38
N LYS A 349 5.54 27.42 16.17
CA LYS A 349 4.09 27.34 15.99
C LYS A 349 3.65 27.89 14.61
N ASN A 350 4.31 28.91 14.07
CA ASN A 350 3.93 29.50 12.79
C ASN A 350 4.14 28.50 11.63
N LEU A 351 5.24 27.75 11.67
CA LEU A 351 5.48 26.65 10.73
C LEU A 351 4.34 25.61 10.81
N VAL A 352 4.02 25.16 12.02
CA VAL A 352 2.97 24.15 12.24
C VAL A 352 1.60 24.64 11.75
N ASP A 353 1.22 25.86 12.08
CA ASP A 353 -0.06 26.46 11.68
C ASP A 353 -0.14 26.57 10.13
N ARG A 354 0.95 26.97 9.46
CA ARG A 354 1.03 27.05 8.00
C ARG A 354 0.87 25.66 7.36
N ILE A 355 1.62 24.66 7.83
CA ILE A 355 1.53 23.28 7.31
C ILE A 355 0.11 22.72 7.53
N THR A 356 -0.47 22.92 8.72
CA THR A 356 -1.84 22.48 9.02
C THR A 356 -2.86 23.12 8.07
N GLN A 357 -2.69 24.40 7.74
CA GLN A 357 -3.57 25.08 6.78
C GLN A 357 -3.44 24.47 5.38
N GLY A 358 -2.22 24.11 4.97
CA GLY A 358 -1.96 23.45 3.67
C GLY A 358 -2.63 22.09 3.55
N THR A 359 -2.68 21.30 4.63
CA THR A 359 -3.32 19.97 4.59
C THR A 359 -4.82 19.99 4.32
N LYS A 360 -5.51 21.14 4.49
CA LYS A 360 -6.94 21.28 4.20
C LYS A 360 -7.30 21.10 2.73
N ASN A 361 -6.32 21.21 1.83
CA ASN A 361 -6.50 21.00 0.39
C ASN A 361 -6.47 19.50 -0.01
N ALA A 362 -6.48 18.58 0.96
CA ALA A 362 -6.36 17.14 0.72
C ALA A 362 -7.44 16.60 -0.24
N ASP A 363 -8.69 17.09 -0.16
CA ASP A 363 -9.80 16.63 -1.02
C ASP A 363 -9.56 16.96 -2.50
N GLU A 364 -9.00 18.11 -2.81
CA GLU A 364 -8.64 18.51 -4.18
C GLU A 364 -7.43 17.71 -4.67
N LYS A 365 -6.42 17.53 -3.80
CA LYS A 365 -5.16 16.85 -4.10
C LYS A 365 -5.36 15.35 -4.37
N PHE A 366 -6.24 14.71 -3.62
CA PHE A 366 -6.49 13.26 -3.66
C PHE A 366 -7.90 12.93 -4.18
N ASP A 367 -8.30 13.53 -5.31
CA ASP A 367 -9.60 13.28 -5.94
C ASP A 367 -9.72 11.84 -6.45
N GLU A 368 -10.43 11.00 -5.70
CA GLU A 368 -10.63 9.58 -6.04
C GLU A 368 -11.39 9.37 -7.34
N LYS A 369 -12.31 10.26 -7.72
CA LYS A 369 -13.11 10.15 -8.96
C LYS A 369 -12.23 10.25 -10.18
N LYS A 370 -11.24 11.15 -10.13
CA LYS A 370 -10.24 11.32 -11.19
C LYS A 370 -9.41 10.04 -11.39
N ILE A 371 -9.05 9.36 -10.31
CA ILE A 371 -8.30 8.11 -10.36
C ILE A 371 -9.13 6.99 -11.02
N TYR A 372 -10.40 6.81 -10.62
CA TYR A 372 -11.28 5.82 -11.25
C TYR A 372 -11.54 6.11 -12.72
N GLN A 373 -11.66 7.39 -13.10
CA GLN A 373 -11.78 7.78 -14.49
C GLN A 373 -10.52 7.38 -15.30
N GLN A 374 -9.32 7.69 -14.80
CA GLN A 374 -8.06 7.31 -15.45
C GLN A 374 -7.95 5.80 -15.67
N ILE A 375 -8.33 4.99 -14.67
CA ILE A 375 -8.30 3.52 -14.78
C ILE A 375 -9.32 3.04 -15.82
N THR A 376 -10.51 3.63 -15.82
CA THR A 376 -11.56 3.34 -16.82
C THR A 376 -11.03 3.61 -18.25
N GLU A 377 -10.40 4.76 -18.47
CA GLU A 377 -9.81 5.15 -19.75
C GLU A 377 -8.71 4.17 -20.19
N VAL A 378 -7.83 3.73 -19.27
CA VAL A 378 -6.81 2.73 -19.57
C VAL A 378 -7.45 1.42 -20.01
N PHE A 379 -8.46 0.92 -19.30
CA PHE A 379 -9.12 -0.34 -19.65
C PHE A 379 -9.87 -0.27 -20.99
N GLU A 380 -10.51 0.85 -21.29
CA GLU A 380 -11.16 1.06 -22.60
C GLU A 380 -10.13 1.19 -23.74
N ASN A 381 -9.00 1.86 -23.49
CA ASN A 381 -7.99 2.11 -24.52
C ASN A 381 -7.11 0.90 -24.82
N VAL A 382 -6.79 0.05 -23.84
CA VAL A 382 -5.98 -1.14 -24.06
C VAL A 382 -6.67 -2.14 -24.99
N LEU A 383 -8.00 -2.11 -25.07
CA LEU A 383 -8.79 -2.97 -25.97
C LEU A 383 -8.87 -2.45 -27.41
N LYS A 384 -8.55 -1.17 -27.63
CA LYS A 384 -8.56 -0.56 -28.99
C LYS A 384 -7.22 -0.75 -29.72
N ASN A 385 -6.14 -1.03 -28.96
CA ASN A 385 -4.79 -1.25 -29.45
C ASN A 385 -4.45 -2.77 -29.48
#